data_04565ff57ad305a4d72afce6ae71ca66
#
_entry.id   04565ff57ad305a4d72afce6ae71ca66
#
_cell.length_a   1.000
_cell.length_b   1.000
_cell.length_c   1.000
_cell.angle_alpha   90.00
_cell.angle_beta   90.00
_cell.angle_gamma   90.00
#
_symmetry.space_group_name_H-M   'P 1'
#
loop_
_entity.id
_entity.type
_entity.pdbx_description
1 polymer ?
#
loop_
_entity_poly.entity_id
_entity_poly.type
_entity_poly.pdbx_seq_one_letter_code
_entity_poly.pdbx_strand_id
1 'polypeptide(L)'
;VISQNWLHGVFLDVKSFFVPGTGFDTGRELVNRVVSDTQKTTISFEAGQAGADRADPSVNWMATKGDATVAYDPAFTPSLPEFNPATGKVNDVAVDPGIAIGHELIHATHIMAGQISGLSPVNYTGVDGTPHRAKFDEEARTVGVGGSPRADDITENDLRRQNGIDLRNNYSDYAVP
;
A
#
# COMPACT_ATOMS: atom_id res chain seq x y z
N VAL A 1 -16.93 -15.52 0.16
CA VAL A 1 -16.65 -16.77 0.89
C VAL A 1 -15.20 -17.12 0.65
N ILE A 2 -14.33 -16.86 1.62
CA ILE A 2 -12.89 -17.12 1.52
C ILE A 2 -12.68 -18.62 1.75
N SER A 3 -12.00 -19.32 0.82
CA SER A 3 -11.68 -20.73 1.03
C SER A 3 -10.64 -20.89 2.15
N GLN A 4 -10.82 -21.89 3.03
CA GLN A 4 -9.94 -22.07 4.21
C GLN A 4 -8.45 -22.30 3.84
N ASN A 5 -8.14 -22.82 2.66
CA ASN A 5 -6.76 -23.07 2.22
C ASN A 5 -6.02 -21.80 1.79
N TRP A 6 -6.74 -20.80 1.30
CA TRP A 6 -6.18 -19.51 0.92
C TRP A 6 -5.90 -18.63 2.17
N LEU A 7 -6.81 -18.67 3.16
CA LEU A 7 -6.61 -18.04 4.46
C LEU A 7 -5.32 -18.51 5.15
N HIS A 8 -4.88 -19.76 4.96
CA HIS A 8 -3.64 -20.25 5.60
C HIS A 8 -2.38 -19.60 5.03
N GLY A 9 -2.32 -19.37 3.71
CA GLY A 9 -1.18 -18.66 3.07
C GLY A 9 -1.14 -17.19 3.46
N VAL A 10 -2.25 -16.48 3.28
CA VAL A 10 -2.35 -15.05 3.64
C VAL A 10 -2.22 -14.82 5.15
N PHE A 11 -2.75 -15.72 6.01
CA PHE A 11 -2.59 -15.62 7.45
C PHE A 11 -1.17 -15.89 7.94
N LEU A 12 -0.39 -16.70 7.23
CA LEU A 12 1.01 -16.93 7.59
C LEU A 12 1.88 -15.72 7.22
N ASP A 13 1.62 -15.10 6.08
CA ASP A 13 2.32 -13.87 5.66
C ASP A 13 1.87 -12.67 6.50
N VAL A 14 0.59 -12.55 6.80
CA VAL A 14 0.08 -11.54 7.74
C VAL A 14 0.59 -11.78 9.16
N LYS A 15 0.89 -13.00 9.58
CA LYS A 15 1.53 -13.26 10.88
C LYS A 15 2.93 -12.67 11.00
N SER A 16 3.68 -12.55 9.91
CA SER A 16 4.98 -11.85 9.92
C SER A 16 4.82 -10.34 10.18
N PHE A 17 3.67 -9.76 9.82
CA PHE A 17 3.28 -8.40 10.17
C PHE A 17 2.95 -8.22 11.65
N PHE A 18 2.64 -9.31 12.35
CA PHE A 18 2.22 -9.30 13.74
C PHE A 18 3.25 -9.99 14.64
N VAL A 19 4.47 -9.46 14.72
CA VAL A 19 5.40 -9.89 15.77
C VAL A 19 4.93 -9.29 17.09
N PRO A 20 4.35 -10.09 18.01
CA PRO A 20 3.92 -9.57 19.29
C PRO A 20 5.14 -9.12 20.08
N GLY A 21 5.15 -7.91 20.59
CA GLY A 21 6.10 -7.45 21.59
C GLY A 21 7.11 -6.40 21.16
N THR A 22 7.04 -5.89 19.92
CA THR A 22 7.98 -4.85 19.45
C THR A 22 7.41 -3.43 19.51
N GLY A 23 6.21 -3.23 20.07
CA GLY A 23 5.59 -1.90 20.15
C GLY A 23 5.01 -1.40 18.82
N PHE A 24 4.80 -2.28 17.87
CA PHE A 24 4.44 -1.96 16.50
C PHE A 24 2.95 -2.13 16.25
N ASP A 25 2.26 -1.02 16.10
CA ASP A 25 0.81 -1.00 15.93
C ASP A 25 0.35 -0.67 14.50
N THR A 26 1.24 -0.21 13.60
CA THR A 26 0.85 0.27 12.26
C THR A 26 0.15 -0.79 11.41
N GLY A 27 0.76 -1.96 11.24
CA GLY A 27 0.15 -3.05 10.46
C GLY A 27 -1.12 -3.58 11.11
N ARG A 28 -1.15 -3.68 12.44
CA ARG A 28 -2.35 -4.06 13.20
C ARG A 28 -3.44 -3.01 13.06
N GLU A 29 -3.07 -1.73 13.17
CA GLU A 29 -4.00 -0.62 12.98
C GLU A 29 -4.61 -0.63 11.57
N LEU A 30 -3.78 -0.87 10.53
CA LEU A 30 -4.26 -1.00 9.16
C LEU A 30 -5.31 -2.12 9.04
N VAL A 31 -5.01 -3.31 9.56
CA VAL A 31 -5.98 -4.41 9.55
C VAL A 31 -7.22 -4.08 10.37
N ASN A 32 -7.06 -3.45 11.54
CA ASN A 32 -8.21 -3.02 12.35
C ASN A 32 -9.09 -2.03 11.58
N ARG A 33 -8.54 -1.08 10.84
CA ARG A 33 -9.31 -0.16 10.00
C ARG A 33 -10.11 -0.92 8.94
N VAL A 34 -9.48 -1.89 8.27
CA VAL A 34 -10.15 -2.71 7.25
C VAL A 34 -11.28 -3.56 7.84
N VAL A 35 -11.08 -4.19 9.00
CA VAL A 35 -12.09 -5.14 9.56
C VAL A 35 -13.18 -4.45 10.37
N SER A 36 -12.94 -3.26 10.90
CA SER A 36 -13.92 -2.50 11.70
C SER A 36 -14.76 -1.53 10.90
N ASP A 37 -14.44 -1.29 9.62
CA ASP A 37 -15.22 -0.41 8.77
C ASP A 37 -16.60 -1.01 8.45
N THR A 38 -17.56 -0.17 8.16
CA THR A 38 -18.90 -0.58 7.70
C THR A 38 -18.91 -1.02 6.24
N GLN A 39 -17.94 -0.57 5.46
CA GLN A 39 -17.68 -1.03 4.11
C GLN A 39 -16.92 -2.35 4.13
N LYS A 40 -16.97 -3.11 3.04
CA LYS A 40 -16.31 -4.41 2.93
C LYS A 40 -15.07 -4.33 2.06
N THR A 41 -14.01 -5.01 2.51
CA THR A 41 -12.88 -5.34 1.63
C THR A 41 -12.96 -6.81 1.26
N THR A 42 -12.99 -7.10 -0.05
CA THR A 42 -12.88 -8.44 -0.59
C THR A 42 -11.48 -8.64 -1.14
N ILE A 43 -10.76 -9.63 -0.62
CA ILE A 43 -9.43 -9.99 -1.14
C ILE A 43 -9.58 -11.24 -1.99
N SER A 44 -9.11 -11.21 -3.24
CA SER A 44 -9.09 -12.31 -4.18
C SER A 44 -7.69 -12.63 -4.64
N PHE A 45 -7.42 -13.92 -4.89
CA PHE A 45 -6.18 -14.31 -5.55
C PHE A 45 -6.30 -14.03 -7.05
N GLU A 46 -5.35 -13.28 -7.59
CA GLU A 46 -5.21 -13.04 -9.03
C GLU A 46 -3.73 -13.12 -9.42
N ALA A 47 -3.40 -14.14 -10.23
CA ALA A 47 -2.02 -14.44 -10.59
C ALA A 47 -1.31 -13.28 -11.29
N GLY A 48 -0.10 -12.97 -10.81
CA GLY A 48 0.79 -12.00 -11.44
C GLY A 48 0.46 -10.54 -11.17
N GLN A 49 -0.38 -10.23 -10.16
CA GLN A 49 -0.73 -8.84 -9.84
C GLN A 49 -0.96 -8.57 -8.37
N ALA A 50 -0.86 -7.29 -8.02
CA ALA A 50 -1.39 -6.69 -6.81
C ALA A 50 -2.10 -5.40 -7.20
N GLY A 51 -3.28 -5.13 -6.64
CA GLY A 51 -4.06 -3.94 -6.94
C GLY A 51 -5.31 -3.85 -6.07
N ALA A 52 -5.72 -2.63 -5.75
CA ALA A 52 -6.97 -2.36 -5.05
C ALA A 52 -7.90 -1.51 -5.91
N ASP A 53 -9.19 -1.83 -5.91
CA ASP A 53 -10.20 -1.14 -6.70
C ASP A 53 -11.52 -1.05 -5.94
N ARG A 54 -12.44 -0.22 -6.42
CA ARG A 54 -13.81 -0.22 -5.89
C ARG A 54 -14.57 -1.44 -6.36
N ALA A 55 -15.35 -2.01 -5.46
CA ALA A 55 -16.24 -3.11 -5.81
C ALA A 55 -17.36 -2.68 -6.77
N ASP A 56 -17.77 -1.40 -6.74
CA ASP A 56 -18.73 -0.80 -7.69
C ASP A 56 -18.05 0.31 -8.50
N PRO A 57 -17.67 0.05 -9.77
CA PRO A 57 -17.01 1.03 -10.63
C PRO A 57 -17.95 2.15 -11.13
N SER A 58 -19.26 2.04 -10.91
CA SER A 58 -20.23 3.06 -11.36
C SER A 58 -20.30 4.27 -10.44
N VAL A 59 -19.72 4.18 -9.24
CA VAL A 59 -19.78 5.26 -8.24
C VAL A 59 -18.59 6.21 -8.40
N ASN A 60 -18.81 7.51 -8.17
CA ASN A 60 -17.75 8.51 -8.25
C ASN A 60 -16.61 8.19 -7.27
N TRP A 61 -15.42 7.95 -7.81
CA TRP A 61 -14.22 7.43 -7.15
C TRP A 61 -13.72 8.22 -5.95
N MET A 62 -13.85 9.53 -5.97
CA MET A 62 -13.00 10.39 -5.16
C MET A 62 -13.58 10.86 -3.83
N ALA A 63 -14.90 10.79 -3.64
CA ALA A 63 -15.54 11.41 -2.48
C ALA A 63 -16.66 10.56 -1.85
N THR A 64 -16.83 9.32 -2.30
CA THR A 64 -17.92 8.46 -1.82
C THR A 64 -17.35 7.22 -1.17
N LYS A 65 -17.74 6.94 0.06
CA LYS A 65 -17.45 5.66 0.73
C LYS A 65 -18.00 4.49 -0.07
N GLY A 66 -17.25 3.40 -0.12
CA GLY A 66 -17.69 2.21 -0.83
C GLY A 66 -16.87 0.98 -0.52
N ASP A 67 -17.39 -0.18 -0.88
CA ASP A 67 -16.67 -1.44 -0.75
C ASP A 67 -15.43 -1.46 -1.65
N ALA A 68 -14.39 -2.16 -1.21
CA ALA A 68 -13.14 -2.32 -1.93
C ALA A 68 -12.91 -3.77 -2.34
N THR A 69 -12.21 -3.97 -3.45
CA THR A 69 -11.65 -5.26 -3.85
C THR A 69 -10.13 -5.15 -3.90
N VAL A 70 -9.44 -6.16 -3.41
CA VAL A 70 -7.98 -6.29 -3.48
C VAL A 70 -7.68 -7.57 -4.27
N ALA A 71 -7.07 -7.41 -5.45
CA ALA A 71 -6.51 -8.50 -6.20
C ALA A 71 -5.06 -8.69 -5.75
N TYR A 72 -4.65 -9.91 -5.41
CA TYR A 72 -3.32 -10.15 -4.86
C TYR A 72 -2.78 -11.53 -5.19
N ASP A 73 -1.52 -11.56 -5.64
CA ASP A 73 -0.71 -12.77 -5.80
C ASP A 73 0.51 -12.68 -4.87
N PRO A 74 0.62 -13.54 -3.84
CA PRO A 74 1.80 -13.56 -2.95
C PRO A 74 3.12 -13.88 -3.66
N ALA A 75 3.06 -14.47 -4.86
CA ALA A 75 4.25 -14.76 -5.67
C ALA A 75 4.64 -13.58 -6.58
N PHE A 76 3.79 -12.56 -6.69
CA PHE A 76 4.09 -11.35 -7.44
C PHE A 76 4.96 -10.41 -6.61
N THR A 77 6.27 -10.43 -6.87
CA THR A 77 7.27 -9.64 -6.13
C THR A 77 8.03 -8.72 -7.09
N PRO A 78 7.41 -7.63 -7.58
CA PRO A 78 8.10 -6.68 -8.44
C PRO A 78 9.30 -6.05 -7.72
N SER A 79 10.32 -5.65 -8.47
CA SER A 79 11.42 -4.88 -7.92
C SER A 79 11.02 -3.42 -7.77
N LEU A 80 11.26 -2.87 -6.58
CA LEU A 80 10.94 -1.49 -6.23
C LEU A 80 12.22 -0.75 -5.79
N PRO A 81 12.33 0.55 -6.06
CA PRO A 81 13.48 1.36 -5.64
C PRO A 81 13.41 1.61 -4.13
N GLU A 82 14.35 1.04 -3.39
CA GLU A 82 14.46 1.17 -1.93
C GLU A 82 15.70 1.98 -1.55
N PHE A 83 15.53 2.96 -0.68
CA PHE A 83 16.60 3.79 -0.15
C PHE A 83 17.19 3.17 1.12
N ASN A 84 18.47 2.83 1.05
CA ASN A 84 19.23 2.36 2.20
C ASN A 84 19.91 3.53 2.92
N PRO A 85 19.46 3.91 4.12
CA PRO A 85 19.97 5.08 4.83
C PRO A 85 21.44 4.89 5.31
N ALA A 86 21.89 3.65 5.50
CA ALA A 86 23.27 3.39 5.94
C ALA A 86 24.29 3.61 4.82
N THR A 87 23.89 3.42 3.56
CA THR A 87 24.78 3.59 2.40
C THR A 87 24.47 4.85 1.58
N GLY A 88 23.30 5.47 1.80
CA GLY A 88 22.80 6.59 1.00
C GLY A 88 22.45 6.19 -0.45
N LYS A 89 22.24 4.90 -0.73
CA LYS A 89 21.97 4.40 -2.09
C LYS A 89 20.54 3.94 -2.25
N VAL A 90 20.03 4.10 -3.47
CA VAL A 90 18.79 3.48 -3.93
C VAL A 90 19.14 2.23 -4.71
N ASN A 91 18.49 1.13 -4.39
CA ASN A 91 18.63 -0.16 -5.07
C ASN A 91 17.26 -0.70 -5.43
N ASP A 92 17.16 -1.42 -6.55
CA ASP A 92 15.95 -2.16 -6.89
C ASP A 92 15.93 -3.48 -6.11
N VAL A 93 14.93 -3.64 -5.27
CA VAL A 93 14.76 -4.79 -4.37
C VAL A 93 13.40 -5.43 -4.61
N ALA A 94 13.35 -6.76 -4.64
CA ALA A 94 12.07 -7.48 -4.72
C ALA A 94 11.21 -7.14 -3.51
N VAL A 95 9.97 -6.72 -3.75
CA VAL A 95 9.06 -6.32 -2.67
C VAL A 95 8.74 -7.50 -1.75
N ASP A 96 8.74 -7.25 -0.45
CA ASP A 96 8.22 -8.20 0.53
C ASP A 96 6.70 -8.39 0.30
N PRO A 97 6.21 -9.65 0.18
CA PRO A 97 4.79 -9.91 -0.07
C PRO A 97 3.85 -9.26 0.95
N GLY A 98 4.26 -9.18 2.20
CA GLY A 98 3.50 -8.51 3.24
C GLY A 98 3.43 -7.00 3.01
N ILE A 99 4.50 -6.35 2.58
CA ILE A 99 4.49 -4.93 2.20
C ILE A 99 3.60 -4.72 0.98
N ALA A 100 3.66 -5.62 -0.02
CA ALA A 100 2.82 -5.51 -1.20
C ALA A 100 1.31 -5.54 -0.86
N ILE A 101 0.86 -6.53 -0.08
CA ILE A 101 -0.55 -6.55 0.34
C ILE A 101 -0.89 -5.39 1.26
N GLY A 102 0.04 -4.95 2.11
CA GLY A 102 -0.13 -3.77 2.97
C GLY A 102 -0.41 -2.51 2.16
N HIS A 103 0.32 -2.30 1.05
CA HIS A 103 0.09 -1.20 0.12
C HIS A 103 -1.35 -1.21 -0.43
N GLU A 104 -1.82 -2.36 -0.90
CA GLU A 104 -3.18 -2.50 -1.43
C GLU A 104 -4.26 -2.33 -0.35
N LEU A 105 -4.00 -2.76 0.87
CA LEU A 105 -4.92 -2.53 1.99
C LEU A 105 -4.99 -1.04 2.39
N ILE A 106 -3.92 -0.27 2.22
CA ILE A 106 -3.95 1.18 2.41
C ILE A 106 -4.90 1.82 1.38
N HIS A 107 -4.78 1.46 0.09
CA HIS A 107 -5.74 1.90 -0.93
C HIS A 107 -7.18 1.51 -0.57
N ALA A 108 -7.39 0.28 -0.09
CA ALA A 108 -8.71 -0.18 0.33
C ALA A 108 -9.28 0.71 1.46
N THR A 109 -8.46 1.12 2.44
CA THR A 109 -8.92 2.04 3.50
C THR A 109 -9.31 3.41 2.95
N HIS A 110 -8.56 3.94 1.98
CA HIS A 110 -8.88 5.20 1.32
C HIS A 110 -10.19 5.11 0.51
N ILE A 111 -10.42 3.97 -0.17
CA ILE A 111 -11.67 3.69 -0.89
C ILE A 111 -12.85 3.65 0.10
N MET A 112 -12.75 2.85 1.16
CA MET A 112 -13.80 2.70 2.16
C MET A 112 -14.14 4.02 2.85
N ALA A 113 -13.14 4.84 3.12
CA ALA A 113 -13.34 6.16 3.70
C ALA A 113 -13.88 7.21 2.71
N GLY A 114 -13.91 6.95 1.40
CA GLY A 114 -14.20 7.94 0.37
C GLY A 114 -13.15 9.05 0.32
N GLN A 115 -11.89 8.68 0.49
CA GLN A 115 -10.79 9.60 0.71
C GLN A 115 -9.63 9.40 -0.27
N ILE A 116 -9.91 8.79 -1.43
CA ILE A 116 -8.90 8.68 -2.48
C ILE A 116 -8.43 10.08 -2.86
N SER A 117 -7.13 10.24 -2.99
CA SER A 117 -6.50 11.47 -3.50
C SER A 117 -6.75 11.64 -5.00
N GLY A 118 -6.06 12.52 -5.68
CA GLY A 118 -6.23 12.70 -7.12
C GLY A 118 -5.66 11.55 -7.95
N LEU A 119 -6.27 11.31 -9.11
CA LEU A 119 -5.68 10.51 -10.19
C LEU A 119 -4.87 11.39 -11.16
N SER A 120 -4.39 12.53 -10.68
CA SER A 120 -3.56 13.46 -11.45
C SER A 120 -2.09 13.29 -11.08
N PRO A 121 -1.18 13.55 -12.03
CA PRO A 121 0.24 13.52 -11.72
C PRO A 121 0.64 14.52 -10.65
N VAL A 122 1.54 14.12 -9.77
CA VAL A 122 2.08 14.96 -8.70
C VAL A 122 3.61 14.93 -8.69
N ASN A 123 4.23 16.10 -8.49
CA ASN A 123 5.66 16.21 -8.23
C ASN A 123 5.92 16.07 -6.73
N TYR A 124 6.95 15.34 -6.36
CA TYR A 124 7.33 15.12 -4.97
C TYR A 124 8.85 14.94 -4.85
N THR A 125 9.34 14.84 -3.63
CA THR A 125 10.74 14.54 -3.34
C THR A 125 10.84 13.12 -2.79
N GLY A 126 11.69 12.30 -3.37
CA GLY A 126 11.97 10.95 -2.89
C GLY A 126 12.64 10.94 -1.52
N VAL A 127 12.75 9.76 -0.92
CA VAL A 127 13.41 9.60 0.39
C VAL A 127 14.90 10.01 0.33
N ASP A 128 15.55 9.81 -0.81
CA ASP A 128 16.92 10.23 -1.10
C ASP A 128 17.11 11.75 -1.33
N GLY A 129 16.01 12.51 -1.31
CA GLY A 129 16.02 13.95 -1.55
C GLY A 129 15.97 14.34 -3.04
N THR A 130 15.85 13.38 -3.97
CA THR A 130 15.76 13.69 -5.40
C THR A 130 14.32 13.98 -5.83
N PRO A 131 14.11 14.88 -6.84
CA PRO A 131 12.79 15.16 -7.36
C PRO A 131 12.27 14.02 -8.24
N HIS A 132 11.01 13.68 -8.04
CA HIS A 132 10.28 12.64 -8.77
C HIS A 132 8.90 13.13 -9.19
N ARG A 133 8.22 12.34 -10.04
CA ARG A 133 6.84 12.59 -10.43
C ARG A 133 6.06 11.28 -10.48
N ALA A 134 5.04 11.16 -9.64
CA ALA A 134 4.08 10.07 -9.72
C ALA A 134 3.01 10.35 -10.78
N LYS A 135 2.49 9.29 -11.39
CA LYS A 135 1.35 9.36 -12.31
C LYS A 135 0.07 9.75 -11.57
N PHE A 136 -0.07 9.29 -10.35
CA PHE A 136 -1.24 9.52 -9.51
C PHE A 136 -0.81 10.01 -8.12
N ASP A 137 -1.49 11.06 -7.63
CA ASP A 137 -1.33 11.59 -6.27
C ASP A 137 -1.59 10.51 -5.21
N GLU A 138 -2.60 9.69 -5.44
CA GLU A 138 -2.98 8.60 -4.55
C GLU A 138 -1.83 7.61 -4.29
N GLU A 139 -1.06 7.27 -5.32
CA GLU A 139 0.06 6.35 -5.20
C GLU A 139 1.22 6.94 -4.37
N ALA A 140 1.57 8.21 -4.64
CA ALA A 140 2.61 8.89 -3.88
C ALA A 140 2.21 9.04 -2.41
N ARG A 141 0.93 9.29 -2.13
CA ARG A 141 0.35 9.34 -0.79
C ARG A 141 0.42 7.96 -0.10
N THR A 142 0.01 6.90 -0.79
CA THR A 142 0.01 5.53 -0.26
C THR A 142 1.42 5.06 0.09
N VAL A 143 2.40 5.39 -0.73
CA VAL A 143 3.82 5.12 -0.42
C VAL A 143 4.32 5.97 0.75
N GLY A 144 3.82 7.18 0.93
CA GLY A 144 4.29 8.13 1.95
C GLY A 144 5.54 8.90 1.52
N VAL A 145 5.67 9.19 0.21
CA VAL A 145 6.78 10.00 -0.35
C VAL A 145 6.31 11.36 -0.86
N GLY A 146 4.99 11.56 -0.98
CA GLY A 146 4.42 12.80 -1.50
C GLY A 146 2.91 12.73 -1.53
N GLY A 147 2.31 13.40 -2.50
CA GLY A 147 0.86 13.43 -2.64
C GLY A 147 0.19 14.38 -1.66
N SER A 148 -1.06 14.10 -1.36
CA SER A 148 -1.89 14.88 -0.43
C SER A 148 -2.11 14.10 0.88
N PRO A 149 -1.08 13.93 1.73
CA PRO A 149 -1.18 13.12 2.95
C PRO A 149 -2.16 13.76 3.94
N ARG A 150 -2.84 12.91 4.70
CA ARG A 150 -3.68 13.29 5.84
C ARG A 150 -2.98 12.92 7.14
N ALA A 151 -3.35 13.57 8.22
CA ALA A 151 -2.68 13.42 9.51
C ALA A 151 -2.79 12.00 10.10
N ASP A 152 -3.80 11.25 9.68
CA ASP A 152 -4.11 9.89 10.15
C ASP A 152 -3.79 8.81 9.11
N ASP A 153 -3.16 9.16 7.99
CA ASP A 153 -2.77 8.17 7.00
C ASP A 153 -1.74 7.19 7.58
N ILE A 154 -1.96 5.92 7.25
CA ILE A 154 -0.93 4.89 7.31
C ILE A 154 -0.33 4.79 5.90
N THR A 155 0.99 4.72 5.81
CA THR A 155 1.70 4.63 4.53
C THR A 155 2.49 3.33 4.40
N GLU A 156 2.84 2.95 3.17
CA GLU A 156 3.75 1.84 2.93
C GLU A 156 5.08 2.04 3.67
N ASN A 157 5.62 3.26 3.67
CA ASN A 157 6.86 3.57 4.36
C ASN A 157 6.75 3.49 5.90
N ASP A 158 5.55 3.64 6.47
CA ASP A 158 5.34 3.36 7.91
C ASP A 158 5.39 1.85 8.18
N LEU A 159 4.79 1.04 7.31
CA LEU A 159 4.89 -0.43 7.41
C LEU A 159 6.34 -0.89 7.26
N ARG A 160 7.10 -0.31 6.32
CA ARG A 160 8.52 -0.60 6.10
C ARG A 160 9.38 -0.24 7.31
N ARG A 161 9.20 0.95 7.89
CA ARG A 161 9.89 1.36 9.14
C ARG A 161 9.61 0.39 10.28
N GLN A 162 8.36 0.00 10.43
CA GLN A 162 7.95 -0.95 11.46
C GLN A 162 8.68 -2.29 11.31
N ASN A 163 8.86 -2.78 10.10
CA ASN A 163 9.49 -4.07 9.82
C ASN A 163 11.02 -3.98 9.66
N GLY A 164 11.63 -2.81 9.86
CA GLY A 164 13.07 -2.61 9.68
C GLY A 164 13.56 -2.81 8.25
N ILE A 165 12.67 -2.59 7.28
CA ILE A 165 12.94 -2.70 5.84
C ILE A 165 13.29 -1.30 5.31
N ASP A 166 14.21 -1.23 4.34
CA ASP A 166 14.58 0.01 3.68
C ASP A 166 13.33 0.69 3.07
N LEU A 167 13.30 2.02 3.11
CA LEU A 167 12.14 2.78 2.68
C LEU A 167 12.02 2.77 1.16
N ARG A 168 10.79 2.65 0.65
CA ARG A 168 10.55 2.86 -0.77
C ARG A 168 10.88 4.30 -1.13
N ASN A 169 11.83 4.48 -2.07
CA ASN A 169 12.36 5.78 -2.42
C ASN A 169 11.36 6.63 -3.21
N ASN A 170 10.74 6.00 -4.18
CA ASN A 170 9.78 6.67 -5.07
C ASN A 170 8.70 5.70 -5.54
N TYR A 171 7.62 6.25 -6.08
CA TYR A 171 6.66 5.52 -6.90
C TYR A 171 6.95 5.86 -8.36
N SER A 172 7.06 4.84 -9.22
CA SER A 172 7.46 4.87 -10.65
C SER A 172 7.44 6.25 -11.32
N ASP A 173 8.60 6.76 -11.71
CA ASP A 173 8.68 8.05 -12.39
C ASP A 173 7.85 8.04 -13.67
N TYR A 174 6.87 8.89 -13.72
CA TYR A 174 6.13 9.17 -14.93
C TYR A 174 6.96 10.09 -15.81
N ALA A 175 7.53 9.54 -16.89
CA ALA A 175 8.18 10.37 -17.91
C ALA A 175 7.14 11.34 -18.48
N VAL A 176 7.38 12.63 -18.28
CA VAL A 176 6.60 13.67 -18.97
C VAL A 176 7.04 13.65 -20.42
N PRO A 177 6.11 13.53 -21.38
CA PRO A 177 6.45 13.68 -22.78
C PRO A 177 6.95 15.10 -23.06
#